data_356070096789f767b4bc1ea368e8dc5a
#
_entry.id   356070096789f767b4bc1ea368e8dc5a
#
_cell.length_a   1.000
_cell.length_b   1.000
_cell.length_c   1.000
_cell.angle_alpha   90.00
_cell.angle_beta   90.00
_cell.angle_gamma   90.00
#
_symmetry.space_group_name_H-M   'P 1'
#
loop_
_entity.id
_entity.type
_entity.pdbx_description
1 polymer ?
#
loop_
_entity_poly.entity_id
_entity_poly.type
_entity_poly.pdbx_seq_one_letter_code
_entity_poly.pdbx_strand_id
1 'polypeptide(L)'
;MMEQFSWYEDMNCAVTVCDTEGVIVYQNKAARELYAKRGNLTGQNLFGCHNEHSQAIIRRLLAEGSTNAYTIEKKGVKKVIYQTAWRRADGSVGGLVEISMIVPDPMPHFVRE
;
A
#
# COMPACT_ATOMS: atom_id res chain seq x y z
N MET A 1 -8.19 -27.96 -14.57
CA MET A 1 -8.50 -26.61 -14.05
C MET A 1 -7.22 -25.83 -13.85
N MET A 2 -7.15 -24.66 -14.40
CA MET A 2 -5.99 -23.79 -14.21
C MET A 2 -6.09 -23.06 -12.86
N GLU A 3 -5.00 -23.08 -12.12
CA GLU A 3 -4.89 -22.31 -10.89
C GLU A 3 -4.80 -20.84 -11.23
N GLN A 4 -5.53 -19.99 -10.52
CA GLN A 4 -5.45 -18.54 -10.68
C GLN A 4 -4.15 -18.02 -10.07
N PHE A 5 -3.43 -17.23 -10.84
CA PHE A 5 -2.14 -16.68 -10.41
C PHE A 5 -2.36 -15.39 -9.65
N SER A 6 -2.33 -15.47 -8.32
CA SER A 6 -2.57 -14.34 -7.41
C SER A 6 -1.32 -14.09 -6.56
N TRP A 7 -0.22 -13.76 -7.21
CA TRP A 7 1.09 -13.58 -6.58
C TRP A 7 1.05 -12.58 -5.42
N TYR A 8 0.23 -11.57 -5.50
CA TYR A 8 0.15 -10.50 -4.50
C TYR A 8 -0.49 -10.96 -3.19
N GLU A 9 -1.31 -12.00 -3.21
CA GLU A 9 -2.01 -12.45 -2.01
C GLU A 9 -1.04 -12.99 -0.94
N ASP A 10 -0.02 -13.73 -1.37
CA ASP A 10 0.94 -14.37 -0.47
C ASP A 10 2.29 -13.67 -0.40
N MET A 11 2.42 -12.47 -0.94
CA MET A 11 3.66 -11.72 -0.85
C MET A 11 4.04 -11.46 0.62
N ASN A 12 5.34 -11.48 0.90
CA ASN A 12 5.86 -11.16 2.22
C ASN A 12 6.01 -9.65 2.43
N CYS A 13 4.95 -8.94 2.11
CA CYS A 13 4.80 -7.51 2.40
C CYS A 13 3.31 -7.20 2.40
N ALA A 14 2.92 -6.16 3.14
CA ALA A 14 1.52 -5.78 3.23
C ALA A 14 1.11 -4.95 2.01
N VAL A 15 0.05 -5.35 1.32
CA VAL A 15 -0.49 -4.64 0.15
C VAL A 15 -1.93 -4.26 0.44
N THR A 16 -2.23 -2.96 0.39
CA THR A 16 -3.58 -2.42 0.55
C THR A 16 -3.92 -1.60 -0.69
N VAL A 17 -5.08 -1.85 -1.28
CA VAL A 17 -5.54 -1.17 -2.50
C VAL A 17 -6.85 -0.47 -2.21
N CYS A 18 -6.96 0.80 -2.61
CA CYS A 18 -8.22 1.54 -2.52
C CYS A 18 -8.65 2.06 -3.90
N ASP A 19 -9.91 2.48 -3.98
CA ASP A 19 -10.44 3.16 -5.17
C ASP A 19 -10.17 4.67 -5.09
N THR A 20 -10.73 5.44 -6.04
CA THR A 20 -10.49 6.89 -6.10
C THR A 20 -11.13 7.66 -4.94
N GLU A 21 -12.07 7.06 -4.23
CA GLU A 21 -12.71 7.67 -3.06
C GLU A 21 -12.03 7.26 -1.76
N GLY A 22 -10.97 6.45 -1.84
CA GLY A 22 -10.24 5.97 -0.68
C GLY A 22 -10.86 4.74 -0.03
N VAL A 23 -11.86 4.14 -0.65
CA VAL A 23 -12.48 2.91 -0.13
C VAL A 23 -11.55 1.73 -0.41
N ILE A 24 -11.20 0.99 0.65
CA ILE A 24 -10.32 -0.18 0.54
C ILE A 24 -11.06 -1.29 -0.19
N VAL A 25 -10.51 -1.71 -1.33
CA VAL A 25 -11.10 -2.75 -2.18
C VAL A 25 -10.37 -4.08 -2.07
N TYR A 26 -9.13 -4.06 -1.58
CA TYR A 26 -8.34 -5.29 -1.42
C TYR A 26 -7.23 -5.11 -0.38
N GLN A 27 -7.01 -6.14 0.41
CA GLN A 27 -5.82 -6.29 1.25
C GLN A 27 -5.32 -7.73 1.10
N ASN A 28 -4.01 -7.90 0.92
CA ASN A 28 -3.45 -9.24 0.88
C ASN A 28 -3.34 -9.84 2.29
N LYS A 29 -2.89 -11.09 2.38
CA LYS A 29 -2.78 -11.80 3.65
C LYS A 29 -1.93 -11.04 4.67
N ALA A 30 -0.76 -10.53 4.26
CA ALA A 30 0.13 -9.80 5.16
C ALA A 30 -0.53 -8.52 5.68
N ALA A 31 -1.28 -7.79 4.83
CA ALA A 31 -1.98 -6.59 5.26
C ALA A 31 -3.11 -6.92 6.25
N ARG A 32 -3.87 -7.98 5.98
CA ARG A 32 -4.94 -8.41 6.89
C ARG A 32 -4.39 -8.81 8.26
N GLU A 33 -3.23 -9.47 8.29
CA GLU A 33 -2.57 -9.86 9.54
C GLU A 33 -2.04 -8.64 10.30
N LEU A 34 -1.49 -7.66 9.59
CA LEU A 34 -0.96 -6.44 10.18
C LEU A 34 -2.05 -5.66 10.91
N TYR A 35 -3.26 -5.65 10.37
CA TYR A 35 -4.40 -4.94 10.94
C TYR A 35 -5.42 -5.87 11.61
N ALA A 36 -5.00 -7.07 12.01
CA ALA A 36 -5.91 -8.10 12.54
C ALA A 36 -6.77 -7.61 13.71
N LYS A 37 -6.22 -6.74 14.58
CA LYS A 37 -6.96 -6.18 15.73
C LYS A 37 -8.11 -5.27 15.30
N ARG A 38 -8.08 -4.75 14.09
CA ARG A 38 -9.08 -3.84 13.54
C ARG A 38 -10.10 -4.56 12.67
N GLY A 39 -9.93 -5.88 12.50
CA GLY A 39 -10.77 -6.69 11.64
C GLY A 39 -10.48 -6.49 10.15
N ASN A 40 -11.36 -6.99 9.30
CA ASN A 40 -11.24 -6.84 7.85
C ASN A 40 -11.59 -5.41 7.46
N LEU A 41 -10.63 -4.70 6.87
CA LEU A 41 -10.80 -3.30 6.48
C LEU A 41 -11.36 -3.11 5.07
N THR A 42 -11.55 -4.19 4.30
CA THR A 42 -12.14 -4.11 2.95
C THR A 42 -13.53 -3.46 3.04
N GLY A 43 -13.77 -2.46 2.21
CA GLY A 43 -15.00 -1.67 2.23
C GLY A 43 -14.94 -0.44 3.13
N GLN A 44 -13.93 -0.33 3.99
CA GLN A 44 -13.74 0.84 4.84
C GLN A 44 -12.93 1.90 4.12
N ASN A 45 -13.06 3.14 4.56
CA ASN A 45 -12.37 4.26 3.94
C ASN A 45 -10.96 4.40 4.52
N LEU A 46 -9.95 4.43 3.63
CA LEU A 46 -8.56 4.57 3.99
C LEU A 46 -8.29 5.85 4.79
N PHE A 47 -9.02 6.93 4.50
CA PHE A 47 -8.85 8.20 5.19
C PHE A 47 -9.14 8.09 6.70
N GLY A 48 -10.00 7.19 7.10
CA GLY A 48 -10.30 6.95 8.51
C GLY A 48 -9.12 6.44 9.33
N CYS A 49 -8.07 5.92 8.67
CA CYS A 49 -6.88 5.36 9.31
C CYS A 49 -5.71 6.36 9.33
N HIS A 50 -5.90 7.58 8.81
CA HIS A 50 -4.84 8.55 8.60
C HIS A 50 -5.21 9.91 9.18
N ASN A 51 -4.19 10.66 9.64
CA ASN A 51 -4.38 12.04 10.08
C ASN A 51 -4.57 12.97 8.86
N GLU A 52 -4.93 14.24 9.11
CA GLU A 52 -5.21 15.20 8.03
C GLU A 52 -4.05 15.38 7.06
N HIS A 53 -2.81 15.41 7.58
CA HIS A 53 -1.62 15.57 6.75
C HIS A 53 -1.47 14.38 5.78
N SER A 54 -1.61 13.16 6.31
CA SER A 54 -1.53 11.94 5.50
C SER A 54 -2.69 11.83 4.52
N GLN A 55 -3.89 12.26 4.91
CA GLN A 55 -5.05 12.31 4.02
C GLN A 55 -4.81 13.24 2.84
N ALA A 56 -4.22 14.42 3.10
CA ALA A 56 -3.91 15.39 2.05
C ALA A 56 -2.93 14.81 1.02
N ILE A 57 -1.92 14.07 1.48
CA ILE A 57 -0.96 13.40 0.60
C ILE A 57 -1.70 12.37 -0.27
N ILE A 58 -2.53 11.53 0.33
CA ILE A 58 -3.27 10.49 -0.41
C ILE A 58 -4.18 11.12 -1.47
N ARG A 59 -4.89 12.19 -1.11
CA ARG A 59 -5.74 12.90 -2.08
C ARG A 59 -4.96 13.46 -3.25
N ARG A 60 -3.76 14.01 -2.98
CA ARG A 60 -2.89 14.50 -4.03
C ARG A 60 -2.43 13.38 -4.96
N LEU A 61 -2.04 12.22 -4.39
CA LEU A 61 -1.61 11.07 -5.19
C LEU A 61 -2.72 10.59 -6.11
N LEU A 62 -3.95 10.55 -5.59
CA LEU A 62 -5.12 10.15 -6.37
C LEU A 62 -5.42 11.15 -7.48
N ALA A 63 -5.34 12.45 -7.19
CA ALA A 63 -5.63 13.50 -8.16
C ALA A 63 -4.58 13.58 -9.27
N GLU A 64 -3.30 13.44 -8.90
CA GLU A 64 -2.18 13.58 -9.83
C GLU A 64 -1.76 12.26 -10.49
N GLY A 65 -2.19 11.13 -9.95
CA GLY A 65 -1.73 9.82 -10.40
C GLY A 65 -0.24 9.62 -10.12
N SER A 66 0.23 10.09 -8.97
CA SER A 66 1.65 10.13 -8.63
C SER A 66 2.01 9.10 -7.57
N THR A 67 3.25 9.18 -7.09
CA THR A 67 3.86 8.22 -6.19
C THR A 67 4.49 8.94 -5.00
N ASN A 68 4.44 8.32 -3.82
CA ASN A 68 5.08 8.80 -2.60
C ASN A 68 5.79 7.62 -1.93
N ALA A 69 6.95 7.86 -1.36
CA ALA A 69 7.69 6.83 -0.64
C ALA A 69 8.38 7.43 0.57
N TYR A 70 8.38 6.69 1.67
CA TYR A 70 9.02 7.13 2.91
C TYR A 70 9.32 5.92 3.78
N THR A 71 10.13 6.11 4.81
CA THR A 71 10.38 5.08 5.79
C THR A 71 9.80 5.45 7.13
N ILE A 72 9.40 4.44 7.89
CA ILE A 72 9.01 4.57 9.29
C ILE A 72 9.83 3.61 10.12
N GLU A 73 9.90 3.89 11.42
CA GLU A 73 10.54 2.98 12.37
C GLU A 73 9.65 2.86 13.58
N LYS A 74 9.38 1.63 13.99
CA LYS A 74 8.54 1.35 15.15
C LYS A 74 9.11 0.15 15.89
N LYS A 75 9.42 0.34 17.17
CA LYS A 75 9.98 -0.72 18.04
C LYS A 75 11.23 -1.35 17.43
N GLY A 76 12.09 -0.53 16.83
CA GLY A 76 13.33 -0.99 16.22
C GLY A 76 13.17 -1.63 14.84
N VAL A 77 11.96 -1.74 14.33
CA VAL A 77 11.71 -2.29 12.99
C VAL A 77 11.52 -1.15 12.00
N LYS A 78 12.36 -1.13 10.98
CA LYS A 78 12.29 -0.14 9.92
C LYS A 78 11.49 -0.68 8.73
N LYS A 79 10.56 0.13 8.23
CA LYS A 79 9.74 -0.24 7.08
C LYS A 79 9.80 0.84 6.02
N VAL A 80 9.73 0.44 4.76
CA VAL A 80 9.47 1.37 3.66
C VAL A 80 7.98 1.29 3.32
N ILE A 81 7.39 2.48 3.15
CA ILE A 81 6.00 2.63 2.72
C ILE A 81 6.05 3.22 1.32
N TYR A 82 5.45 2.52 0.38
CA TYR A 82 5.41 2.93 -1.02
C TYR A 82 3.95 3.07 -1.43
N GLN A 83 3.57 4.28 -1.85
CA GLN A 83 2.20 4.60 -2.23
C GLN A 83 2.22 5.05 -3.68
N THR A 84 1.44 4.40 -4.53
CA THR A 84 1.41 4.75 -5.95
C THR A 84 0.01 4.56 -6.52
N ALA A 85 -0.37 5.45 -7.44
CA ALA A 85 -1.64 5.34 -8.14
C ALA A 85 -1.61 4.14 -9.08
N TRP A 86 -2.72 3.41 -9.16
CA TRP A 86 -2.90 2.40 -10.20
C TRP A 86 -3.88 2.96 -11.24
N ARG A 87 -3.74 2.47 -12.47
CA ARG A 87 -4.51 3.02 -13.58
C ARG A 87 -5.33 1.95 -14.26
N ARG A 88 -6.49 2.37 -14.74
CA ARG A 88 -7.34 1.56 -15.59
C ARG A 88 -6.75 1.46 -17.00
N ALA A 89 -7.29 0.56 -17.81
CA ALA A 89 -6.81 0.36 -19.19
C ALA A 89 -6.86 1.64 -20.03
N ASP A 90 -7.80 2.54 -19.74
CA ASP A 90 -7.92 3.81 -20.46
C ASP A 90 -6.94 4.90 -20.00
N GLY A 91 -6.10 4.58 -19.00
CA GLY A 91 -5.11 5.50 -18.46
C GLY A 91 -5.60 6.34 -17.28
N SER A 92 -6.88 6.29 -16.95
CA SER A 92 -7.42 7.04 -15.81
C SER A 92 -6.97 6.42 -14.50
N VAL A 93 -6.85 7.24 -13.46
CA VAL A 93 -6.51 6.77 -12.11
C VAL A 93 -7.67 5.94 -11.57
N GLY A 94 -7.39 4.69 -11.19
CA GLY A 94 -8.38 3.80 -10.58
C GLY A 94 -8.35 3.82 -9.06
N GLY A 95 -7.25 4.26 -8.47
CA GLY A 95 -7.07 4.29 -7.04
C GLY A 95 -5.62 4.31 -6.64
N LEU A 96 -5.33 3.83 -5.45
CA LEU A 96 -3.99 3.84 -4.86
C LEU A 96 -3.62 2.45 -4.36
N VAL A 97 -2.35 2.09 -4.53
CA VAL A 97 -1.77 0.90 -3.89
C VAL A 97 -0.78 1.37 -2.85
N GLU A 98 -0.89 0.84 -1.64
CA GLU A 98 0.09 1.05 -0.58
C GLU A 98 0.78 -0.27 -0.26
N ILE A 99 2.11 -0.27 -0.32
CA ILE A 99 2.93 -1.43 0.01
C ILE A 99 3.79 -1.07 1.22
N SER A 100 3.76 -1.93 2.24
CA SER A 100 4.58 -1.79 3.45
C SER A 100 5.52 -2.98 3.54
N MET A 101 6.82 -2.71 3.53
CA MET A 101 7.85 -3.75 3.55
C MET A 101 8.83 -3.52 4.69
N ILE A 102 9.24 -4.59 5.36
CA ILE A 102 10.32 -4.52 6.33
C ILE A 102 11.65 -4.35 5.58
N VAL A 103 12.44 -3.38 6.02
CA VAL A 103 13.76 -3.10 5.46
C VAL A 103 14.81 -3.82 6.29
N PRO A 104 15.65 -4.67 5.68
CA PRO A 104 16.80 -5.25 6.41
C PRO A 104 17.73 -4.15 6.93
N ASP A 105 18.33 -4.39 8.10
CA ASP A 105 19.27 -3.43 8.68
C ASP A 105 20.55 -4.16 9.08
N PRO A 106 21.71 -3.91 8.41
CA PRO A 106 21.86 -2.99 7.29
C PRO A 106 21.26 -3.56 6.00
N MET A 107 20.83 -2.65 5.12
CA MET A 107 20.33 -3.04 3.81
C MET A 107 21.48 -3.02 2.80
N PRO A 108 21.75 -4.14 2.12
CA PRO A 108 22.80 -4.16 1.09
C PRO A 108 22.53 -3.12 0.01
N HIS A 109 23.57 -2.48 -0.45
CA HIS A 109 23.47 -1.43 -1.48
C HIS A 109 24.55 -1.65 -2.54
N PHE A 110 24.13 -1.62 -3.80
CA PHE A 110 25.03 -1.83 -4.94
C PHE A 110 24.81 -0.73 -5.97
N VAL A 111 25.91 -0.15 -6.44
CA VAL A 111 25.87 0.80 -7.55
C VAL A 111 26.04 0.00 -8.84
N ARG A 112 25.10 0.16 -9.78
CA ARG A 112 25.12 -0.50 -11.09
C ARG A 112 25.39 0.53 -12.17
N GLU A 113 26.19 0.12 -13.16
CA GLU A 113 26.52 0.95 -14.31
C GLU A 113 25.98 0.35 -15.60
#